data_0437773b014e988f33f3477b49e6893a
#
_entry.id   0437773b014e988f33f3477b49e6893a
#
_cell.length_a   1.000
_cell.length_b   1.000
_cell.length_c   1.000
_cell.angle_alpha   90.00
_cell.angle_beta   90.00
_cell.angle_gamma   90.00
#
_symmetry.space_group_name_H-M   'P 1'
#
loop_
_entity.id
_entity.type
_entity.pdbx_description
1 polymer ?
#
loop_
_entity_poly.entity_id
_entity_poly.type
_entity_poly.pdbx_seq_one_letter_code
_entity_poly.pdbx_strand_id
1 'polypeptide(L)'
;MNPREKILQRLRTIKPALQQEFPVPRMALFGSWARNEQTATNDVDILVDVDPSIGLRFVTLAERLESLLERHVDLVSSRAVKPSLLRQIQAELIDV
;
A
#
# COMPACT_ATOMS: atom_id res chain seq x y z
N MET A 1 -14.31 6.56 14.11
CA MET A 1 -13.59 6.28 12.85
C MET A 1 -13.47 4.77 12.70
N ASN A 2 -13.88 4.22 11.56
CA ASN A 2 -13.80 2.78 11.34
C ASN A 2 -12.36 2.35 11.03
N PRO A 3 -12.06 1.03 11.06
CA PRO A 3 -10.69 0.54 10.83
C PRO A 3 -10.09 0.97 9.48
N ARG A 4 -10.90 0.98 8.40
CA ARG A 4 -10.44 1.42 7.09
C ARG A 4 -10.01 2.88 7.11
N GLU A 5 -10.81 3.75 7.71
CA GLU A 5 -10.50 5.17 7.78
C GLU A 5 -9.25 5.43 8.63
N LYS A 6 -9.05 4.65 9.70
CA LYS A 6 -7.85 4.75 10.52
C LYS A 6 -6.59 4.41 9.72
N ILE A 7 -6.64 3.34 8.94
CA ILE A 7 -5.53 2.92 8.08
C ILE A 7 -5.25 3.99 7.02
N LEU A 8 -6.29 4.50 6.36
CA LEU A 8 -6.14 5.53 5.34
C LEU A 8 -5.52 6.80 5.91
N GLN A 9 -5.99 7.22 7.07
CA GLN A 9 -5.44 8.41 7.73
C GLN A 9 -3.97 8.21 8.10
N ARG A 10 -3.63 7.03 8.64
CA ARG A 10 -2.24 6.69 8.98
C ARG A 10 -1.35 6.73 7.75
N LEU A 11 -1.80 6.10 6.65
CA LEU A 11 -1.07 6.08 5.39
C LEU A 11 -0.85 7.48 4.84
N ARG A 12 -1.87 8.33 4.87
CA ARG A 12 -1.75 9.72 4.40
C ARG A 12 -0.77 10.51 5.24
N THR A 13 -0.73 10.25 6.54
CA THR A 13 0.19 10.93 7.46
C THR A 13 1.64 10.55 7.20
N ILE A 14 1.92 9.28 6.95
CA ILE A 14 3.30 8.79 6.76
C ILE A 14 3.81 8.93 5.32
N LYS A 15 2.93 9.10 4.35
CA LYS A 15 3.29 9.14 2.92
C LYS A 15 4.36 10.18 2.60
N PRO A 16 4.28 11.44 3.05
CA PRO A 16 5.30 12.43 2.71
C PRO A 16 6.70 12.02 3.15
N ALA A 17 6.84 11.46 4.35
CA ALA A 17 8.14 11.00 4.84
C ALA A 17 8.67 9.83 4.01
N LEU A 18 7.78 8.90 3.62
CA LEU A 18 8.17 7.78 2.77
C LEU A 18 8.62 8.24 1.39
N GLN A 19 7.96 9.26 0.84
CA GLN A 19 8.31 9.82 -0.47
C GLN A 19 9.66 10.53 -0.46
N GLN A 20 10.11 11.04 0.68
CA GLN A 20 11.44 11.61 0.82
C GLN A 20 12.53 10.54 0.85
N GLU A 21 12.20 9.36 1.34
CA GLU A 21 13.17 8.27 1.52
C GLU A 21 13.18 7.29 0.34
N PHE A 22 12.04 7.11 -0.33
CA PHE A 22 11.86 6.12 -1.41
C PHE A 22 11.25 6.77 -2.64
N PRO A 23 11.62 6.28 -3.86
CA PRO A 23 11.01 6.76 -5.11
C PRO A 23 9.62 6.16 -5.32
N VAL A 24 8.64 6.60 -4.52
CA VAL A 24 7.26 6.10 -4.52
C VAL A 24 6.29 7.26 -4.77
N PRO A 25 6.06 7.66 -6.04
CA PRO A 25 5.19 8.79 -6.35
C PRO A 25 3.72 8.53 -6.04
N ARG A 26 3.29 7.28 -6.01
CA ARG A 26 1.90 6.91 -5.77
C ARG A 26 1.79 5.73 -4.83
N MET A 27 0.79 5.79 -3.96
CA MET A 27 0.46 4.72 -3.01
C MET A 27 -1.06 4.64 -2.89
N ALA A 28 -1.60 3.42 -2.88
CA ALA A 28 -3.04 3.21 -2.78
C ALA A 28 -3.36 1.96 -1.99
N LEU A 29 -4.48 1.98 -1.28
CA LEU A 29 -5.01 0.83 -0.56
C LEU A 29 -5.91 0.04 -1.50
N PHE A 30 -5.81 -1.29 -1.46
CA PHE A 30 -6.72 -2.17 -2.19
C PHE A 30 -7.04 -3.41 -1.34
N GLY A 31 -7.77 -4.35 -1.91
CA GLY A 31 -8.10 -5.60 -1.23
C GLY A 31 -9.17 -5.45 -0.15
N SER A 32 -9.16 -6.36 0.81
CA SER A 32 -10.21 -6.45 1.83
C SER A 32 -10.34 -5.17 2.66
N TRP A 33 -9.23 -4.52 2.98
CA TRP A 33 -9.26 -3.27 3.72
C TRP A 33 -9.92 -2.14 2.93
N ALA A 34 -9.66 -2.07 1.62
CA ALA A 34 -10.28 -1.06 0.76
C ALA A 34 -11.78 -1.29 0.64
N ARG A 35 -12.21 -2.56 0.60
CA ARG A 35 -13.63 -2.93 0.52
C ARG A 35 -14.35 -2.87 1.86
N ASN A 36 -13.63 -2.57 2.94
CA ASN A 36 -14.16 -2.59 4.31
C ASN A 36 -14.68 -3.98 4.71
N GLU A 37 -14.03 -5.01 4.21
CA GLU A 37 -14.36 -6.43 4.46
C GLU A 37 -13.26 -7.15 5.24
N GLN A 38 -12.33 -6.41 5.82
CA GLN A 38 -11.18 -6.98 6.52
C GLN A 38 -11.59 -7.68 7.81
N THR A 39 -10.80 -8.70 8.15
CA THR A 39 -10.80 -9.31 9.48
C THR A 39 -9.51 -8.91 10.20
N ALA A 40 -9.41 -9.25 11.49
CA ALA A 40 -8.23 -8.92 12.28
C ALA A 40 -6.94 -9.56 11.75
N THR A 41 -7.06 -10.63 10.94
CA THR A 41 -5.91 -11.38 10.41
C THR A 41 -5.58 -11.05 8.96
N ASN A 42 -6.36 -10.21 8.28
CA ASN A 42 -6.06 -9.84 6.90
C ASN A 42 -4.85 -8.93 6.81
N ASP A 43 -3.97 -9.18 5.83
CA ASP A 43 -2.90 -8.27 5.49
C ASP A 43 -3.47 -6.98 4.91
N VAL A 44 -2.73 -5.90 5.09
CA VAL A 44 -3.05 -4.63 4.44
C VAL A 44 -2.42 -4.65 3.05
N ASP A 45 -3.27 -4.62 2.01
CA ASP A 45 -2.82 -4.66 0.62
C ASP A 45 -2.58 -3.25 0.11
N ILE A 46 -1.34 -2.95 -0.28
CA ILE A 46 -0.94 -1.63 -0.75
C ILE A 46 -0.30 -1.75 -2.13
N LEU A 47 -0.86 -0.99 -3.08
CA LEU A 47 -0.30 -0.85 -4.43
C LEU A 47 0.56 0.40 -4.46
N VAL A 48 1.76 0.29 -5.01
CA VAL A 48 2.65 1.44 -5.19
C VAL A 48 3.12 1.52 -6.63
N ASP A 49 3.27 2.75 -7.12
CA ASP A 49 4.07 3.03 -8.29
C ASP A 49 5.46 3.38 -7.77
N VAL A 50 6.48 2.66 -8.21
CA VAL A 50 7.85 2.89 -7.78
C VAL A 50 8.76 2.96 -8.99
N ASP A 51 9.79 3.77 -8.88
CA ASP A 51 10.84 3.80 -9.89
C ASP A 51 11.63 2.48 -9.81
N PRO A 52 12.00 1.87 -10.96
CA PRO A 52 12.80 0.63 -10.95
C PRO A 52 14.13 0.75 -10.20
N SER A 53 14.65 1.97 -10.04
CA SER A 53 15.87 2.21 -9.27
C SER A 53 15.75 1.85 -7.79
N ILE A 54 14.53 1.65 -7.29
CA ILE A 54 14.32 1.29 -5.89
C ILE A 54 15.06 -0.03 -5.54
N GLY A 55 15.08 -0.99 -6.48
CA GLY A 55 15.78 -2.25 -6.29
C GLY A 55 15.40 -2.94 -4.98
N LEU A 56 16.41 -3.40 -4.23
CA LEU A 56 16.18 -4.11 -2.96
C LEU A 56 15.55 -3.25 -1.88
N ARG A 57 15.56 -1.93 -2.02
CA ARG A 57 14.90 -1.03 -1.07
C ARG A 57 13.37 -1.20 -1.08
N PHE A 58 12.83 -1.90 -2.08
CA PHE A 58 11.41 -2.26 -2.09
C PHE A 58 11.04 -3.09 -0.86
N VAL A 59 11.91 -4.02 -0.47
CA VAL A 59 11.71 -4.82 0.74
C VAL A 59 11.76 -3.93 1.98
N THR A 60 12.71 -2.99 2.00
CA THR A 60 12.82 -2.03 3.11
C THR A 60 11.56 -1.17 3.23
N LEU A 61 10.99 -0.75 2.10
CA LEU A 61 9.73 0.00 2.09
C LEU A 61 8.61 -0.82 2.71
N ALA A 62 8.48 -2.09 2.32
CA ALA A 62 7.46 -2.98 2.89
C ALA A 62 7.62 -3.14 4.40
N GLU A 63 8.85 -3.37 4.87
CA GLU A 63 9.14 -3.50 6.28
C GLU A 63 8.84 -2.20 7.05
N ARG A 64 9.16 -1.06 6.45
CA ARG A 64 8.89 0.24 7.05
C ARG A 64 7.38 0.45 7.21
N LEU A 65 6.60 0.10 6.19
CA LEU A 65 5.14 0.18 6.26
C LEU A 65 4.58 -0.73 7.34
N GLU A 66 5.08 -1.96 7.45
CA GLU A 66 4.65 -2.88 8.50
C GLU A 66 4.92 -2.33 9.89
N SER A 67 6.08 -1.74 10.08
CA SER A 67 6.45 -1.13 11.36
C SER A 67 5.54 0.05 11.70
N LEU A 68 5.27 0.91 10.72
CA LEU A 68 4.47 2.12 10.93
C LEU A 68 2.98 1.82 11.12
N LEU A 69 2.46 0.80 10.44
CA LEU A 69 1.06 0.39 10.54
C LEU A 69 0.82 -0.64 11.64
N GLU A 70 1.89 -1.26 12.15
CA GLU A 70 1.82 -2.34 13.15
C GLU A 70 0.94 -3.50 12.66
N ARG A 71 1.03 -3.81 11.36
CA ARG A 71 0.31 -4.89 10.70
C ARG A 71 1.13 -5.45 9.56
N HIS A 72 0.86 -6.70 9.20
CA HIS A 72 1.44 -7.27 7.99
C HIS A 72 0.92 -6.54 6.75
N VAL A 73 1.84 -6.21 5.85
CA VAL A 73 1.55 -5.48 4.62
C VAL A 73 1.94 -6.36 3.43
N ASP A 74 1.00 -6.49 2.48
CA ASP A 74 1.28 -7.06 1.17
C ASP A 74 1.52 -5.90 0.21
N LEU A 75 2.78 -5.61 -0.06
CA LEU A 75 3.17 -4.48 -0.90
C LEU A 75 3.36 -4.96 -2.33
N VAL A 76 2.62 -4.36 -3.26
CA VAL A 76 2.60 -4.76 -4.65
C VAL A 76 3.00 -3.58 -5.53
N SER A 77 3.97 -3.79 -6.42
CA SER A 77 4.32 -2.81 -7.44
C SER A 77 3.36 -2.93 -8.62
N SER A 78 2.81 -1.80 -9.07
CA SER A 78 1.92 -1.78 -10.23
C SER A 78 2.55 -2.38 -11.48
N ARG A 79 3.87 -2.31 -11.61
CA ARG A 79 4.62 -2.86 -12.75
C ARG A 79 4.72 -4.38 -12.72
N ALA A 80 4.60 -5.00 -11.55
CA ALA A 80 4.74 -6.44 -11.37
C ALA A 80 3.41 -7.18 -11.51
N VAL A 81 2.30 -6.47 -11.61
CA VAL A 81 0.96 -7.06 -11.68
C VAL A 81 0.54 -7.23 -13.14
N LYS A 82 -0.02 -8.39 -13.47
CA LYS A 82 -0.58 -8.63 -14.80
C LYS A 82 -1.68 -7.61 -15.11
N PRO A 83 -1.78 -7.12 -16.36
CA PRO A 83 -2.77 -6.08 -16.70
C PRO A 83 -4.21 -6.43 -16.34
N SER A 84 -4.62 -7.70 -16.49
CA SER A 84 -5.98 -8.13 -16.13
C SER A 84 -6.24 -8.00 -14.63
N LEU A 85 -5.28 -8.40 -13.80
CA LEU A 85 -5.38 -8.28 -12.36
C LEU A 85 -5.31 -6.81 -11.92
N LEU A 86 -4.45 -6.03 -12.57
CA LEU A 86 -4.34 -4.60 -12.28
C LEU A 86 -5.66 -3.87 -12.52
N ARG A 87 -6.40 -4.23 -13.58
CA ARG A 87 -7.73 -3.64 -13.84
C ARG A 87 -8.71 -3.97 -12.72
N GLN A 88 -8.67 -5.19 -12.18
CA GLN A 88 -9.52 -5.58 -11.05
C GLN A 88 -9.15 -4.78 -9.79
N ILE A 89 -7.86 -4.64 -9.52
CA ILE A 89 -7.36 -3.88 -8.39
C ILE A 89 -7.76 -2.40 -8.51
N GLN A 90 -7.63 -1.83 -9.71
CA GLN A 90 -7.94 -0.42 -9.96
C GLN A 90 -9.40 -0.08 -9.66
N ALA A 91 -10.31 -1.03 -9.81
CA ALA A 91 -11.72 -0.81 -9.51
C ALA A 91 -11.98 -0.55 -8.02
N GLU A 92 -11.08 -0.96 -7.14
CA GLU A 92 -11.23 -0.83 -5.69
C GLU A 92 -10.16 0.04 -5.02
N LEU A 93 -9.24 0.63 -5.80
CA LEU A 93 -8.16 1.46 -5.25
C LEU A 93 -8.68 2.68 -4.52
N ILE A 94 -8.07 2.95 -3.37
CA ILE A 94 -8.25 4.20 -2.63
C ILE A 94 -6.87 4.85 -2.53
N ASP A 95 -6.67 5.93 -3.26
CA ASP A 95 -5.40 6.67 -3.22
C ASP A 95 -5.19 7.33 -1.85
N VAL A 96 -3.96 7.31 -1.42
CA VAL A 96 -3.58 7.98 -0.17
C VAL A 96 -2.62 9.14 -0.42
#